data_b7f791a526269ed3fced96f5c2e2e41d
#
_entry.id   b7f791a526269ed3fced96f5c2e2e41d
#
_cell.length_a   1.000
_cell.length_b   1.000
_cell.length_c   1.000
_cell.angle_alpha   90.00
_cell.angle_beta   90.00
_cell.angle_gamma   90.00
#
_symmetry.space_group_name_H-M   'P 1'
#
loop_
_entity.id
_entity.type
_entity.pdbx_description
1 polymer ?
#
loop_
_entity_poly.entity_id
_entity_poly.type
_entity_poly.pdbx_seq_one_letter_code
_entity_poly.pdbx_strand_id
1 'polypeptide(L)'
;MPTQTFKLNGETVTVDVEDDVRLLWVIRDLLKVTGPKYGCGINVCKACTSHINGKAFNPCSVPVGAIQDSDEITTIEGLADGETLHPMQEAWIEKDVAQCGYCQPGQIMAAVALVRKCQEEGRDIDDSMLDEIRNICRCGTYNRIREAIKVGADNM
;
A
#
# COMPACT_ATOMS: atom_id res chain seq x y z
N MET A 1 17.10 -19.15 -13.75
CA MET A 1 16.16 -18.16 -13.16
C MET A 1 16.18 -16.93 -14.05
N PRO A 2 15.02 -16.51 -14.54
CA PRO A 2 14.94 -15.26 -15.28
C PRO A 2 15.28 -14.06 -14.40
N THR A 3 15.80 -13.01 -15.04
CA THR A 3 16.12 -11.75 -14.38
C THR A 3 14.92 -10.81 -14.50
N GLN A 4 14.42 -10.32 -13.38
CA GLN A 4 13.31 -9.37 -13.32
C GLN A 4 13.84 -7.99 -12.90
N THR A 5 13.44 -6.95 -13.63
CA THR A 5 13.82 -5.55 -13.35
C THR A 5 12.55 -4.71 -13.24
N PHE A 6 12.47 -3.86 -12.22
CA PHE A 6 11.37 -2.90 -12.02
C PHE A 6 11.81 -1.78 -11.07
N LYS A 7 10.98 -0.76 -10.92
CA LYS A 7 11.25 0.29 -9.92
C LYS A 7 10.54 -0.01 -8.62
N LEU A 8 11.25 0.10 -7.51
CA LEU A 8 10.72 -0.02 -6.15
C LEU A 8 11.11 1.21 -5.33
N ASN A 9 10.12 1.96 -4.87
CA ASN A 9 10.32 3.19 -4.10
C ASN A 9 11.31 4.17 -4.75
N GLY A 10 11.21 4.34 -6.06
CA GLY A 10 12.04 5.26 -6.84
C GLY A 10 13.40 4.70 -7.29
N GLU A 11 13.78 3.52 -6.83
CA GLU A 11 15.04 2.88 -7.21
C GLU A 11 14.80 1.72 -8.19
N THR A 12 15.66 1.58 -9.19
CA THR A 12 15.65 0.41 -10.07
C THR A 12 16.26 -0.79 -9.35
N VAL A 13 15.49 -1.86 -9.25
CA VAL A 13 15.91 -3.12 -8.63
C VAL A 13 15.94 -4.24 -9.66
N THR A 14 16.86 -5.17 -9.49
CA THR A 14 17.01 -6.34 -10.35
C THR A 14 17.16 -7.57 -9.47
N VAL A 15 16.39 -8.61 -9.77
CA VAL A 15 16.39 -9.88 -9.02
C VAL A 15 16.38 -11.06 -9.99
N ASP A 16 17.08 -12.12 -9.64
CA ASP A 16 17.03 -13.40 -10.35
C ASP A 16 16.06 -14.33 -9.61
N VAL A 17 14.92 -14.60 -10.23
CA VAL A 17 13.82 -15.35 -9.60
C VAL A 17 12.88 -15.92 -10.67
N GLU A 18 12.26 -17.05 -10.40
CA GLU A 18 11.27 -17.63 -11.31
C GLU A 18 10.03 -16.73 -11.44
N ASP A 19 9.46 -16.69 -12.65
CA ASP A 19 8.38 -15.77 -13.03
C ASP A 19 7.11 -15.93 -12.20
N ASP A 20 6.85 -17.13 -11.67
CA ASP A 20 5.63 -17.45 -10.90
C ASP A 20 5.74 -17.11 -9.41
N VAL A 21 6.91 -16.72 -8.93
CA VAL A 21 7.11 -16.29 -7.54
C VAL A 21 6.27 -15.04 -7.28
N ARG A 22 5.54 -15.05 -6.17
CA ARG A 22 4.68 -13.91 -5.82
C ARG A 22 5.53 -12.70 -5.46
N LEU A 23 5.16 -11.56 -6.02
CA LEU A 23 5.88 -10.30 -5.86
C LEU A 23 6.06 -9.90 -4.38
N LEU A 24 5.08 -10.22 -3.52
CA LEU A 24 5.19 -9.94 -2.09
C LEU A 24 6.45 -10.58 -1.47
N TRP A 25 6.77 -11.82 -1.85
CA TRP A 25 7.96 -12.52 -1.35
C TRP A 25 9.25 -11.93 -1.92
N VAL A 26 9.24 -11.53 -3.19
CA VAL A 26 10.36 -10.82 -3.79
C VAL A 26 10.67 -9.54 -3.02
N ILE A 27 9.63 -8.73 -2.76
CA ILE A 27 9.76 -7.48 -2.01
C ILE A 27 10.26 -7.73 -0.58
N ARG A 28 9.68 -8.67 0.14
CA ARG A 28 9.98 -8.90 1.55
C ARG A 28 11.26 -9.71 1.77
N ASP A 29 11.43 -10.80 1.02
CA ASP A 29 12.48 -11.78 1.33
C ASP A 29 13.77 -11.53 0.54
N LEU A 30 13.69 -11.09 -0.71
CA LEU A 30 14.85 -10.78 -1.52
C LEU A 30 15.31 -9.33 -1.33
N LEU A 31 14.38 -8.38 -1.46
CA LEU A 31 14.69 -6.95 -1.38
C LEU A 31 14.63 -6.37 0.04
N LYS A 32 14.21 -7.17 1.03
CA LYS A 32 14.16 -6.81 2.47
C LYS A 32 13.25 -5.62 2.80
N VAL A 33 12.31 -5.29 1.93
CA VAL A 33 11.31 -4.26 2.18
C VAL A 33 10.09 -4.90 2.84
N THR A 34 9.94 -4.72 4.14
CA THR A 34 9.00 -5.48 4.99
C THR A 34 7.70 -4.76 5.33
N GLY A 35 7.52 -3.54 4.84
CA GLY A 35 6.29 -2.75 5.05
C GLY A 35 5.02 -3.44 4.56
N PRO A 36 4.96 -3.95 3.32
CA PRO A 36 3.84 -4.78 2.90
C PRO A 36 3.77 -6.08 3.70
N LYS A 37 2.61 -6.39 4.28
CA LYS A 37 2.46 -7.53 5.20
C LYS A 37 1.79 -8.72 4.51
N TYR A 38 2.23 -9.93 4.88
CA TYR A 38 1.56 -11.16 4.50
C TYR A 38 0.42 -11.45 5.48
N GLY A 39 -0.75 -11.78 4.95
CA GLY A 39 -1.88 -12.26 5.74
C GLY A 39 -2.50 -13.48 5.05
N CYS A 40 -3.38 -13.28 4.05
CA CYS A 40 -4.11 -14.37 3.40
C CYS A 40 -3.37 -15.00 2.20
N GLY A 41 -2.53 -14.25 1.49
CA GLY A 41 -1.86 -14.71 0.25
C GLY A 41 -2.75 -14.84 -0.98
N ILE A 42 -4.03 -14.49 -0.86
CA ILE A 42 -5.08 -14.72 -1.89
C ILE A 42 -5.89 -13.45 -2.22
N ASN A 43 -5.31 -12.29 -1.96
CA ASN A 43 -5.94 -10.99 -2.26
C ASN A 43 -7.27 -10.72 -1.51
N VAL A 44 -7.44 -11.22 -0.30
CA VAL A 44 -8.66 -11.03 0.52
C VAL A 44 -8.44 -10.02 1.65
N CYS A 45 -7.42 -10.22 2.49
CA CYS A 45 -7.21 -9.38 3.68
C CYS A 45 -6.64 -8.00 3.38
N LYS A 46 -6.01 -7.80 2.23
CA LYS A 46 -5.39 -6.54 1.77
C LYS A 46 -4.23 -6.02 2.64
N ALA A 47 -3.69 -6.80 3.58
CA ALA A 47 -2.57 -6.39 4.43
C ALA A 47 -1.31 -6.01 3.64
N CYS A 48 -1.15 -6.55 2.43
CA CYS A 48 -0.02 -6.28 1.55
C CYS A 48 -0.22 -5.08 0.61
N THR A 49 -1.32 -4.34 0.69
CA THR A 49 -1.62 -3.25 -0.24
C THR A 49 -0.41 -2.33 -0.41
N SER A 50 -0.04 -2.15 -1.67
CA SER A 50 1.01 -1.27 -2.17
C SER A 50 0.48 -0.51 -3.38
N HIS A 51 1.27 0.33 -4.01
CA HIS A 51 0.88 0.96 -5.28
C HIS A 51 1.70 0.41 -6.44
N ILE A 52 1.06 0.25 -7.59
CA ILE A 52 1.70 0.07 -8.88
C ILE A 52 1.23 1.20 -9.79
N ASN A 53 2.19 1.98 -10.28
CA ASN A 53 1.91 3.16 -11.11
C ASN A 53 0.85 4.09 -10.47
N GLY A 54 0.93 4.30 -9.16
CA GLY A 54 0.02 5.14 -8.38
C GLY A 54 -1.33 4.52 -8.00
N LYS A 55 -1.61 3.29 -8.40
CA LYS A 55 -2.88 2.59 -8.11
C LYS A 55 -2.67 1.50 -7.07
N ALA A 56 -3.62 1.34 -6.16
CA ALA A 56 -3.59 0.27 -5.16
C ALA A 56 -3.60 -1.12 -5.81
N PHE A 57 -2.72 -1.99 -5.35
CA PHE A 57 -2.70 -3.40 -5.73
C PHE A 57 -2.20 -4.27 -4.58
N ASN A 58 -2.31 -5.58 -4.73
CA ASN A 58 -1.95 -6.53 -3.69
C ASN A 58 -0.89 -7.53 -4.21
N PRO A 59 0.39 -7.32 -3.91
CA PRO A 59 1.49 -8.11 -4.46
C PRO A 59 1.48 -9.59 -4.04
N CYS A 60 0.68 -9.98 -3.04
CA CYS A 60 0.56 -11.40 -2.66
C CYS A 60 -0.11 -12.27 -3.73
N SER A 61 -0.89 -11.68 -4.64
CA SER A 61 -1.58 -12.38 -5.71
C SER A 61 -0.96 -12.18 -7.09
N VAL A 62 0.07 -11.34 -7.20
CA VAL A 62 0.71 -10.99 -8.46
C VAL A 62 2.04 -11.75 -8.60
N PRO A 63 2.23 -12.55 -9.66
CA PRO A 63 3.53 -13.15 -9.96
C PRO A 63 4.52 -12.07 -10.43
N VAL A 64 5.80 -12.19 -10.05
CA VAL A 64 6.80 -11.19 -10.40
C VAL A 64 6.99 -11.05 -11.91
N GLY A 65 6.86 -12.12 -12.66
CA GLY A 65 6.95 -12.11 -14.13
C GLY A 65 5.83 -11.31 -14.83
N ALA A 66 4.79 -10.89 -14.11
CA ALA A 66 3.75 -10.00 -14.65
C ALA A 66 4.13 -8.51 -14.54
N ILE A 67 5.23 -8.18 -13.84
CA ILE A 67 5.71 -6.81 -13.66
C ILE A 67 6.61 -6.44 -14.83
N GLN A 68 6.40 -5.25 -15.37
CA GLN A 68 7.20 -4.73 -16.49
C GLN A 68 8.35 -3.85 -15.98
N ASP A 69 9.41 -3.73 -16.76
CA ASP A 69 10.57 -2.87 -16.44
C ASP A 69 10.20 -1.41 -16.22
N SER A 70 9.10 -0.95 -16.85
CA SER A 70 8.55 0.39 -16.71
C SER A 70 7.67 0.59 -15.49
N ASP A 71 7.26 -0.49 -14.81
CA ASP A 71 6.38 -0.39 -13.66
C ASP A 71 7.10 0.20 -12.45
N GLU A 72 6.40 1.08 -11.76
CA GLU A 72 6.84 1.69 -10.52
C GLU A 72 5.99 1.22 -9.35
N ILE A 73 6.63 0.49 -8.45
CA ILE A 73 6.01 -0.03 -7.23
C ILE A 73 6.39 0.87 -6.07
N THR A 74 5.38 1.31 -5.31
CA THR A 74 5.55 2.09 -4.09
C THR A 74 4.96 1.32 -2.92
N THR A 75 5.78 1.08 -1.91
CA THR A 75 5.35 0.52 -0.62
C THR A 75 5.23 1.63 0.42
N ILE A 76 4.82 1.28 1.65
CA ILE A 76 4.72 2.26 2.74
C ILE A 76 6.06 2.97 2.99
N GLU A 77 7.18 2.31 2.77
CA GLU A 77 8.52 2.88 2.94
C GLU A 77 8.81 4.00 1.92
N GLY A 78 8.15 3.97 0.76
CA GLY A 78 8.32 4.99 -0.28
C GLY A 78 7.25 6.10 -0.25
N LEU A 79 6.36 6.11 0.74
CA LEU A 79 5.27 7.09 0.80
C LEU A 79 5.74 8.45 1.35
N ALA A 80 6.58 8.45 2.38
CA ALA A 80 7.18 9.65 2.94
C ALA A 80 8.27 10.22 2.00
N ASP A 81 8.50 11.52 2.06
CA ASP A 81 9.59 12.21 1.37
C ASP A 81 10.71 12.50 2.37
N GLY A 82 11.71 11.60 2.42
CA GLY A 82 12.78 11.67 3.41
C GLY A 82 12.22 11.57 4.83
N GLU A 83 12.50 12.58 5.65
CA GLU A 83 11.99 12.68 7.03
C GLU A 83 10.58 13.27 7.11
N THR A 84 10.03 13.79 5.99
CA THR A 84 8.70 14.38 5.94
C THR A 84 7.66 13.31 5.69
N LEU A 85 6.80 13.08 6.68
CA LEU A 85 5.70 12.13 6.55
C LEU A 85 4.66 12.60 5.52
N HIS A 86 4.04 11.64 4.85
CA HIS A 86 2.88 11.93 4.00
C HIS A 86 1.69 12.37 4.89
N PRO A 87 0.83 13.33 4.44
CA PRO A 87 -0.31 13.80 5.23
C PRO A 87 -1.20 12.69 5.80
N MET A 88 -1.35 11.61 5.07
CA MET A 88 -2.09 10.44 5.54
C MET A 88 -1.40 9.74 6.72
N GLN A 89 -0.07 9.66 6.71
CA GLN A 89 0.69 9.11 7.85
C GLN A 89 0.58 10.01 9.09
N GLU A 90 0.64 11.32 8.90
CA GLU A 90 0.44 12.29 9.99
C GLU A 90 -0.96 12.17 10.60
N ALA A 91 -2.01 12.03 9.77
CA ALA A 91 -3.37 11.82 10.22
C ALA A 91 -3.54 10.53 11.03
N TRP A 92 -2.81 9.46 10.66
CA TRP A 92 -2.78 8.20 11.41
C TRP A 92 -2.20 8.36 12.81
N ILE A 93 -1.16 9.17 12.94
CA ILE A 93 -0.55 9.53 14.24
C ILE A 93 -1.51 10.40 15.04
N GLU A 94 -2.06 11.45 14.44
CA GLU A 94 -2.98 12.37 15.10
C GLU A 94 -4.20 11.65 15.70
N LYS A 95 -4.77 10.71 14.96
CA LYS A 95 -5.95 9.94 15.39
C LYS A 95 -5.63 8.71 16.24
N ASP A 96 -4.34 8.44 16.51
CA ASP A 96 -3.89 7.27 17.31
C ASP A 96 -4.57 5.98 16.82
N VAL A 97 -4.47 5.71 15.52
CA VAL A 97 -5.25 4.67 14.84
C VAL A 97 -4.80 3.28 15.21
N ALA A 98 -3.50 3.02 15.25
CA ALA A 98 -2.94 1.68 15.36
C ALA A 98 -3.16 1.05 16.75
N GLN A 99 -3.50 -0.25 16.77
CA GLN A 99 -3.35 -1.09 17.95
C GLN A 99 -2.16 -2.04 17.74
N CYS A 100 -2.35 -3.24 17.16
CA CYS A 100 -1.21 -4.12 16.87
C CYS A 100 -0.30 -3.59 15.75
N GLY A 101 -0.80 -2.73 14.89
CA GLY A 101 -0.05 -2.10 13.82
C GLY A 101 0.10 -2.93 12.53
N TYR A 102 -0.25 -4.20 12.54
CA TYR A 102 0.04 -5.11 11.44
C TYR A 102 -0.65 -4.74 10.11
N CYS A 103 -1.92 -4.37 10.16
CA CYS A 103 -2.68 -3.99 8.96
C CYS A 103 -2.45 -2.54 8.51
N GLN A 104 -1.79 -1.72 9.32
CA GLN A 104 -1.78 -0.27 9.11
C GLN A 104 -1.03 0.18 7.84
N PRO A 105 0.13 -0.39 7.46
CA PRO A 105 0.76 -0.03 6.20
C PRO A 105 -0.18 -0.23 5.00
N GLY A 106 -0.87 -1.35 4.93
CA GLY A 106 -1.85 -1.63 3.88
C GLY A 106 -3.06 -0.69 3.92
N GLN A 107 -3.56 -0.36 5.11
CA GLN A 107 -4.66 0.59 5.30
C GLN A 107 -4.28 1.99 4.78
N ILE A 108 -3.11 2.49 5.15
CA ILE A 108 -2.60 3.80 4.71
C ILE A 108 -2.44 3.83 3.19
N MET A 109 -1.83 2.81 2.60
CA MET A 109 -1.63 2.73 1.15
C MET A 109 -2.96 2.69 0.38
N ALA A 110 -3.94 1.92 0.87
CA ALA A 110 -5.29 1.89 0.30
C ALA A 110 -5.98 3.26 0.41
N ALA A 111 -5.86 3.92 1.56
CA ALA A 111 -6.43 5.24 1.79
C ALA A 111 -5.86 6.30 0.83
N VAL A 112 -4.53 6.36 0.69
CA VAL A 112 -3.87 7.30 -0.22
C VAL A 112 -4.33 7.10 -1.67
N ALA A 113 -4.41 5.86 -2.13
CA ALA A 113 -4.87 5.58 -3.48
C ALA A 113 -6.34 5.99 -3.70
N LEU A 114 -7.20 5.74 -2.70
CA LEU A 114 -8.61 6.15 -2.76
C LEU A 114 -8.74 7.68 -2.83
N VAL A 115 -8.04 8.40 -1.97
CA VAL A 115 -8.10 9.88 -1.94
C VAL A 115 -7.60 10.46 -3.26
N ARG A 116 -6.48 9.98 -3.79
CA ARG A 116 -5.97 10.41 -5.10
C ARG A 116 -6.98 10.16 -6.22
N LYS A 117 -7.60 8.99 -6.25
CA LYS A 117 -8.65 8.66 -7.21
C LYS A 117 -9.82 9.66 -7.13
N CYS A 118 -10.28 9.96 -5.91
CA CYS A 118 -11.36 10.93 -5.72
C CYS A 118 -10.98 12.33 -6.18
N GLN A 119 -9.77 12.78 -5.88
CA GLN A 119 -9.26 14.08 -6.34
C GLN A 119 -9.20 14.16 -7.87
N GLU A 120 -8.72 13.12 -8.55
CA GLU A 120 -8.70 13.03 -10.01
C GLU A 120 -10.11 13.08 -10.62
N GLU A 121 -11.09 12.49 -9.94
CA GLU A 121 -12.51 12.50 -10.36
C GLU A 121 -13.26 13.77 -9.92
N GLY A 122 -12.63 14.68 -9.18
CA GLY A 122 -13.25 15.89 -8.62
C GLY A 122 -14.33 15.61 -7.60
N ARG A 123 -14.17 14.54 -6.81
CA ARG A 123 -15.13 14.08 -5.79
C ARG A 123 -14.54 14.23 -4.40
N ASP A 124 -15.36 14.65 -3.45
CA ASP A 124 -15.00 14.67 -2.04
C ASP A 124 -15.07 13.25 -1.44
N ILE A 125 -14.28 13.00 -0.39
CA ILE A 125 -14.34 11.75 0.37
C ILE A 125 -15.59 11.74 1.24
N ASP A 126 -16.45 10.76 1.03
CA ASP A 126 -17.61 10.48 1.85
C ASP A 126 -17.60 9.04 2.40
N ASP A 127 -18.54 8.72 3.26
CA ASP A 127 -18.61 7.40 3.90
C ASP A 127 -18.81 6.25 2.89
N SER A 128 -19.53 6.52 1.79
CA SER A 128 -19.74 5.50 0.75
C SER A 128 -18.46 5.13 0.03
N MET A 129 -17.56 6.11 -0.16
CA MET A 129 -16.25 5.87 -0.77
C MET A 129 -15.32 5.11 0.18
N LEU A 130 -15.40 5.40 1.48
CA LEU A 130 -14.61 4.67 2.48
C LEU A 130 -14.99 3.18 2.55
N ASP A 131 -16.21 2.81 2.14
CA ASP A 131 -16.65 1.43 2.04
C ASP A 131 -15.94 0.65 0.90
N GLU A 132 -15.26 1.34 -0.03
CA GLU A 132 -14.42 0.71 -1.04
C GLU A 132 -13.15 0.08 -0.43
N ILE A 133 -12.69 0.55 0.72
CA ILE A 133 -11.52 0.00 1.42
C ILE A 133 -11.93 -1.30 2.11
N ARG A 134 -11.40 -2.42 1.60
CA ARG A 134 -11.71 -3.78 2.07
C ARG A 134 -10.63 -4.36 2.99
N ASN A 135 -9.65 -3.55 3.37
CA ASN A 135 -8.56 -3.96 4.24
C ASN A 135 -9.09 -4.38 5.62
N ILE A 136 -8.68 -5.56 6.08
CA ILE A 136 -9.15 -6.13 7.34
C ILE A 136 -8.26 -5.64 8.49
N CYS A 137 -8.90 -5.18 9.57
CA CYS A 137 -8.25 -4.88 10.85
C CYS A 137 -8.80 -5.80 11.94
N ARG A 138 -8.00 -6.75 12.41
CA ARG A 138 -8.42 -7.69 13.45
C ARG A 138 -8.69 -7.00 14.80
N CYS A 139 -7.99 -5.90 15.08
CA CYS A 139 -8.21 -5.08 16.28
C CYS A 139 -9.47 -4.23 16.20
N GLY A 140 -10.06 -4.07 15.01
CA GLY A 140 -11.32 -3.36 14.81
C GLY A 140 -11.21 -1.84 14.90
N THR A 141 -10.06 -1.23 14.55
CA THR A 141 -9.87 0.23 14.62
C THR A 141 -10.53 1.01 13.47
N TYR A 142 -11.54 0.46 12.84
CA TYR A 142 -12.15 1.01 11.61
C TYR A 142 -12.68 2.44 11.77
N ASN A 143 -13.25 2.81 12.92
CA ASN A 143 -13.74 4.16 13.14
C ASN A 143 -12.61 5.19 13.11
N ARG A 144 -11.48 4.90 13.77
CA ARG A 144 -10.29 5.76 13.75
C ARG A 144 -9.64 5.81 12.36
N ILE A 145 -9.63 4.68 11.64
CA ILE A 145 -9.16 4.63 10.24
C ILE A 145 -9.99 5.62 9.40
N ARG A 146 -11.31 5.58 9.47
CA ARG A 146 -12.19 6.48 8.72
C ARG A 146 -11.95 7.95 9.08
N GLU A 147 -11.83 8.27 10.36
CA GLU A 147 -11.52 9.64 10.81
C GLU A 147 -10.16 10.10 10.27
N ALA A 148 -9.12 9.26 10.37
CA ALA A 148 -7.80 9.59 9.86
C ALA A 148 -7.79 9.80 8.34
N ILE A 149 -8.53 9.00 7.58
CA ILE A 149 -8.63 9.20 6.12
C ILE A 149 -9.24 10.56 5.80
N LYS A 150 -10.29 10.97 6.47
CA LYS A 150 -10.91 12.29 6.26
C LYS A 150 -9.92 13.43 6.56
N VAL A 151 -9.21 13.35 7.69
CA VAL A 151 -8.19 14.34 8.05
C VAL A 151 -7.04 14.34 7.05
N GLY A 152 -6.53 13.17 6.67
CA GLY A 152 -5.46 13.06 5.68
C GLY A 152 -5.86 13.60 4.31
N ALA A 153 -7.10 13.34 3.88
CA ALA A 153 -7.64 13.85 2.62
C ALA A 153 -7.69 15.38 2.58
N ASP A 154 -8.08 16.02 3.70
CA ASP A 154 -8.14 17.49 3.80
C ASP A 154 -6.75 18.14 3.68
N ASN A 155 -5.67 17.40 3.93
CA ASN A 155 -4.28 17.87 3.90
C ASN A 155 -3.49 17.37 2.68
N MET A 156 -4.07 16.60 1.80
CA MET A 156 -3.49 16.15 0.53
C MET A 156 -3.87 17.12 -0.60
#